data_88c3d49fa5d6d418c37c0bf95f6cb3f9
#
_entry.id   88c3d49fa5d6d418c37c0bf95f6cb3f9
#
_cell.length_a   1.000
_cell.length_b   1.000
_cell.length_c   1.000
_cell.angle_alpha   90.00
_cell.angle_beta   90.00
_cell.angle_gamma   90.00
#
_symmetry.space_group_name_H-M   'P 1'
#
loop_
_entity.id
_entity.type
_entity.pdbx_description
1 polymer ?
#
loop_
_entity_poly.entity_id
_entity_poly.type
_entity_poly.pdbx_seq_one_letter_code
_entity_poly.pdbx_strand_id
1 'polypeptide(L)'
;MAYKKKTYNKLLSKYKNLQIIVFILCVGALGIISIISLNVAIVQGKIRLNSKIIDEYTLAEEYYNNKDYGKAKSILKKEINSTIDPKKEYDSKILLGKIYNETGEYIEAINLFNKMTNSLYLDEQLKYNMAISYLKSEMPEQALYYLEQTLTVNSNYIPTLLTLGQFYMDRNLPRLAKGYYERVLNLEDNDEAMFYVGIIALNEGLQTIAYDTLNKLVRTSRSEYADKAANILGDIYVISGDTDSAIEMYLKSLANSKMQSDSVGRLVRVYQQTEDYDSIKKVYEQILEQNPYDIETILSLGELYEKENSYEKAVKYYLRLTKIKNYDNTYEAVGLLANACYKGAMLKEAEANYKKILIVDKKDDLYITALERLGDITYRKKSYFESLKYYQQIYVMETNNLIFMPRLGELELYFGNSDRGIRLLENSIKAEVGNAFPSRTLAIYYESIGNNNEAINYYNYTLSKYPKDRESIYRGGILYYKTKNYEKAKESLLIAANDENNTTLVRETAWVTLCSMMEEISSYNDASIYYRQLIEMSPKVENYKLYGAFSYRRLQYNDAIYS
;
A
#
# COMPACT_ATOMS: atom_id res chain seq x y z
N MET A 1 1.35 -50.30 -44.71
CA MET A 1 1.79 -49.15 -45.53
C MET A 1 0.86 -47.95 -45.54
N ALA A 2 -0.45 -48.10 -45.41
CA ALA A 2 -1.42 -47.00 -45.47
C ALA A 2 -1.31 -45.98 -44.32
N TYR A 3 -0.92 -46.38 -43.11
CA TYR A 3 -0.84 -45.51 -41.93
C TYR A 3 0.35 -44.52 -42.02
N LYS A 4 1.49 -44.90 -42.55
CA LYS A 4 2.65 -44.03 -42.76
C LYS A 4 2.41 -42.94 -43.82
N LYS A 5 1.57 -43.25 -44.84
CA LYS A 5 1.25 -42.31 -45.92
C LYS A 5 0.28 -41.18 -45.44
N LYS A 6 -0.62 -41.49 -44.50
CA LYS A 6 -1.56 -40.49 -43.91
C LYS A 6 -0.85 -39.49 -42.96
N THR A 7 0.16 -40.00 -42.21
CA THR A 7 0.96 -39.17 -41.31
C THR A 7 1.91 -38.26 -42.08
N TYR A 8 2.49 -38.76 -43.17
CA TYR A 8 3.39 -37.99 -44.04
C TYR A 8 2.62 -36.85 -44.75
N ASN A 9 1.45 -37.11 -45.27
CA ASN A 9 0.63 -36.07 -45.91
C ASN A 9 0.12 -35.00 -44.91
N LYS A 10 -0.12 -35.36 -43.66
CA LYS A 10 -0.51 -34.42 -42.59
C LYS A 10 0.66 -33.52 -42.16
N LEU A 11 1.88 -34.05 -42.20
CA LEU A 11 3.13 -33.29 -41.97
C LEU A 11 3.41 -32.33 -43.14
N LEU A 12 3.27 -32.80 -44.38
CA LEU A 12 3.45 -31.96 -45.59
C LEU A 12 2.46 -30.80 -45.65
N SER A 13 1.19 -31.00 -45.26
CA SER A 13 0.19 -29.95 -45.20
C SER A 13 0.51 -28.91 -44.11
N LYS A 14 1.05 -29.35 -42.96
CA LYS A 14 1.50 -28.45 -41.89
C LYS A 14 2.72 -27.60 -42.33
N TYR A 15 3.66 -28.20 -43.07
CA TYR A 15 4.81 -27.46 -43.61
C TYR A 15 4.42 -26.44 -44.68
N LYS A 16 3.49 -26.78 -45.59
CA LYS A 16 2.95 -25.81 -46.56
C LYS A 16 2.24 -24.63 -45.87
N ASN A 17 1.43 -24.89 -44.86
CA ASN A 17 0.75 -23.84 -44.11
C ASN A 17 1.74 -22.97 -43.33
N LEU A 18 2.81 -23.54 -42.76
CA LEU A 18 3.86 -22.79 -42.08
C LEU A 18 4.64 -21.90 -43.08
N GLN A 19 4.95 -22.39 -44.28
CA GLN A 19 5.61 -21.60 -45.31
C GLN A 19 4.74 -20.42 -45.78
N ILE A 20 3.42 -20.64 -45.93
CA ILE A 20 2.48 -19.57 -46.29
C ILE A 20 2.41 -18.53 -45.15
N ILE A 21 2.36 -18.92 -43.89
CA ILE A 21 2.33 -18.01 -42.73
C ILE A 21 3.64 -17.20 -42.69
N VAL A 22 4.79 -17.83 -42.85
CA VAL A 22 6.10 -17.14 -42.88
C VAL A 22 6.19 -16.17 -44.06
N PHE A 23 5.66 -16.57 -45.23
CA PHE A 23 5.64 -15.69 -46.39
C PHE A 23 4.74 -14.46 -46.17
N ILE A 24 3.56 -14.65 -45.57
CA ILE A 24 2.65 -13.54 -45.23
C ILE A 24 3.29 -12.62 -44.18
N LEU A 25 3.96 -13.16 -43.19
CA LEU A 25 4.70 -12.36 -42.18
C LEU A 25 5.87 -11.60 -42.77
N CYS A 26 6.61 -12.20 -43.70
CA CYS A 26 7.71 -11.53 -44.41
C CYS A 26 7.21 -10.41 -45.35
N VAL A 27 6.12 -10.66 -46.06
CA VAL A 27 5.50 -9.63 -46.91
C VAL A 27 4.92 -8.50 -46.09
N GLY A 28 4.29 -8.83 -44.92
CA GLY A 28 3.82 -7.83 -43.98
C GLY A 28 4.94 -7.00 -43.36
N ALA A 29 6.06 -7.63 -42.97
CA ALA A 29 7.23 -6.94 -42.45
C ALA A 29 7.90 -6.03 -43.50
N LEU A 30 8.03 -6.51 -44.74
CA LEU A 30 8.52 -5.70 -45.85
C LEU A 30 7.61 -4.52 -46.16
N GLY A 31 6.29 -4.71 -46.09
CA GLY A 31 5.30 -3.64 -46.21
C GLY A 31 5.45 -2.57 -45.11
N ILE A 32 5.60 -2.98 -43.87
CA ILE A 32 5.83 -2.06 -42.73
C ILE A 32 7.16 -1.32 -42.87
N ILE A 33 8.24 -2.01 -43.23
CA ILE A 33 9.54 -1.38 -43.46
C ILE A 33 9.46 -0.39 -44.61
N SER A 34 8.71 -0.70 -45.70
CA SER A 34 8.51 0.21 -46.83
C SER A 34 7.70 1.44 -46.43
N ILE A 35 6.66 1.29 -45.58
CA ILE A 35 5.86 2.39 -45.05
C ILE A 35 6.71 3.26 -44.10
N ILE A 36 7.52 2.65 -43.22
CA ILE A 36 8.41 3.39 -42.33
C ILE A 36 9.49 4.13 -43.15
N SER A 37 10.11 3.49 -44.14
CA SER A 37 11.11 4.14 -44.96
C SER A 37 10.53 5.24 -45.85
N LEU A 38 9.28 5.08 -46.34
CA LEU A 38 8.55 6.09 -47.07
C LEU A 38 8.22 7.30 -46.20
N ASN A 39 7.72 7.04 -44.95
CA ASN A 39 7.48 8.11 -43.98
C ASN A 39 8.76 8.84 -43.57
N VAL A 40 9.85 8.11 -43.33
CA VAL A 40 11.16 8.73 -43.05
C VAL A 40 11.67 9.53 -44.24
N ALA A 41 11.46 9.07 -45.47
CA ALA A 41 11.87 9.79 -46.65
C ALA A 41 10.99 11.05 -46.93
N ILE A 42 9.68 10.99 -46.60
CA ILE A 42 8.77 12.13 -46.65
C ILE A 42 9.17 13.16 -45.57
N VAL A 43 9.41 12.73 -44.33
CA VAL A 43 9.84 13.59 -43.23
C VAL A 43 11.22 14.21 -43.49
N GLN A 44 12.12 13.51 -44.21
CA GLN A 44 13.42 14.05 -44.61
C GLN A 44 13.40 14.91 -45.89
N GLY A 45 12.22 15.14 -46.48
CA GLY A 45 12.09 15.94 -47.72
C GLY A 45 12.75 15.29 -48.94
N LYS A 46 13.07 13.98 -48.91
CA LYS A 46 13.77 13.27 -49.99
C LYS A 46 12.85 12.70 -51.06
N ILE A 47 11.54 12.57 -50.80
CA ILE A 47 10.55 12.10 -51.76
C ILE A 47 9.45 13.18 -51.92
N ARG A 48 9.38 13.79 -53.07
CA ARG A 48 8.23 14.62 -53.48
C ARG A 48 7.14 13.69 -54.00
N LEU A 49 6.13 13.40 -53.19
CA LEU A 49 4.90 12.78 -53.66
C LEU A 49 4.12 13.82 -54.49
N ASN A 50 3.77 13.47 -55.71
CA ASN A 50 2.93 14.29 -56.58
C ASN A 50 1.61 14.64 -55.87
N SER A 51 1.37 15.96 -55.76
CA SER A 51 0.16 16.65 -55.31
C SER A 51 0.06 17.10 -53.87
N LYS A 52 0.89 17.91 -53.46
CA LYS A 52 0.82 19.12 -52.63
C LYS A 52 2.24 19.38 -52.15
N ILE A 53 2.84 20.45 -52.64
CA ILE A 53 4.00 21.05 -51.97
C ILE A 53 3.48 21.41 -50.59
N ILE A 54 3.86 20.64 -49.58
CA ILE A 54 3.58 21.02 -48.18
C ILE A 54 4.36 22.32 -47.99
N ASP A 55 3.63 23.38 -47.81
CA ASP A 55 4.16 24.71 -47.56
C ASP A 55 5.07 24.66 -46.30
N GLU A 56 6.21 25.35 -46.32
CA GLU A 56 7.16 25.36 -45.21
C GLU A 56 6.49 25.82 -43.90
N TYR A 57 5.52 26.73 -43.97
CA TYR A 57 4.70 27.15 -42.83
C TYR A 57 3.86 25.98 -42.26
N THR A 58 3.12 25.29 -43.13
CA THR A 58 2.29 24.13 -42.70
C THR A 58 3.13 23.02 -42.07
N LEU A 59 4.33 22.79 -42.60
CA LEU A 59 5.27 21.82 -42.03
C LEU A 59 5.80 22.28 -40.67
N ALA A 60 6.10 23.56 -40.52
CA ALA A 60 6.52 24.12 -39.23
C ALA A 60 5.40 24.06 -38.17
N GLU A 61 4.14 24.29 -38.60
CA GLU A 61 2.96 24.16 -37.74
C GLU A 61 2.74 22.71 -37.27
N GLU A 62 2.97 21.72 -38.14
CA GLU A 62 2.92 20.31 -37.78
C GLU A 62 4.00 19.97 -36.74
N TYR A 63 5.24 20.43 -36.90
CA TYR A 63 6.29 20.25 -35.90
C TYR A 63 5.98 20.97 -34.58
N TYR A 64 5.37 22.16 -34.62
CA TYR A 64 4.93 22.88 -33.44
C TYR A 64 3.87 22.07 -32.65
N ASN A 65 2.86 21.56 -33.36
CA ASN A 65 1.80 20.74 -32.74
C ASN A 65 2.34 19.44 -32.15
N ASN A 66 3.40 18.87 -32.73
CA ASN A 66 4.13 17.71 -32.23
C ASN A 66 5.17 18.06 -31.15
N LYS A 67 5.24 19.33 -30.71
CA LYS A 67 6.20 19.86 -29.72
C LYS A 67 7.69 19.72 -30.12
N ASP A 68 7.99 19.49 -31.41
CA ASP A 68 9.36 19.53 -31.95
C ASP A 68 9.73 20.98 -32.33
N TYR A 69 9.84 21.78 -31.27
CA TYR A 69 10.11 23.22 -31.40
C TYR A 69 11.43 23.55 -32.10
N GLY A 70 12.43 22.68 -31.99
CA GLY A 70 13.72 22.86 -32.64
C GLY A 70 13.62 22.87 -34.18
N LYS A 71 12.90 21.86 -34.73
CA LYS A 71 12.68 21.80 -36.20
C LYS A 71 11.74 22.90 -36.69
N ALA A 72 10.64 23.14 -35.97
CA ALA A 72 9.70 24.20 -36.29
C ALA A 72 10.43 25.57 -36.40
N LYS A 73 11.26 25.92 -35.40
CA LYS A 73 12.07 27.16 -35.35
C LYS A 73 13.03 27.26 -36.55
N SER A 74 13.70 26.17 -36.91
CA SER A 74 14.64 26.14 -38.02
C SER A 74 13.95 26.41 -39.37
N ILE A 75 12.77 25.80 -39.59
CA ILE A 75 11.98 25.97 -40.82
C ILE A 75 11.45 27.40 -40.92
N LEU A 76 10.86 27.93 -39.83
CA LEU A 76 10.30 29.27 -39.80
C LEU A 76 11.36 30.36 -40.03
N LYS A 77 12.56 30.24 -39.46
CA LYS A 77 13.67 31.19 -39.72
C LYS A 77 14.08 31.20 -41.18
N LYS A 78 14.05 30.04 -41.85
CA LYS A 78 14.34 29.96 -43.30
C LYS A 78 13.20 30.57 -44.09
N GLU A 79 11.94 30.25 -43.80
CA GLU A 79 10.75 30.79 -44.46
C GLU A 79 10.71 32.31 -44.38
N ILE A 80 10.87 32.90 -43.19
CA ILE A 80 10.90 34.36 -42.97
C ILE A 80 11.95 35.07 -43.83
N ASN A 81 13.12 34.44 -44.06
CA ASN A 81 14.18 35.02 -44.84
C ASN A 81 14.01 34.82 -46.36
N SER A 82 13.17 33.91 -46.82
CA SER A 82 13.01 33.53 -48.22
C SER A 82 11.67 33.91 -48.82
N THR A 83 10.66 34.15 -48.00
CA THR A 83 9.31 34.49 -48.53
C THR A 83 9.22 35.92 -49.03
N ILE A 84 8.50 36.10 -50.14
CA ILE A 84 8.19 37.41 -50.71
C ILE A 84 6.75 37.84 -50.33
N ASP A 85 5.95 36.88 -49.81
CA ASP A 85 4.58 37.11 -49.40
C ASP A 85 4.54 37.74 -47.98
N PRO A 86 4.11 39.01 -47.85
CA PRO A 86 4.09 39.70 -46.54
C PRO A 86 3.16 39.02 -45.51
N LYS A 87 2.11 38.33 -45.96
CA LYS A 87 1.18 37.64 -45.07
C LYS A 87 1.82 36.37 -44.53
N LYS A 88 2.49 35.60 -45.37
CA LYS A 88 3.23 34.41 -44.90
C LYS A 88 4.39 34.78 -43.97
N GLU A 89 5.11 35.86 -44.27
CA GLU A 89 6.14 36.38 -43.38
C GLU A 89 5.57 36.72 -42.00
N TYR A 90 4.43 37.39 -41.97
CA TYR A 90 3.73 37.75 -40.75
C TYR A 90 3.30 36.49 -39.96
N ASP A 91 2.60 35.55 -40.59
CA ASP A 91 2.12 34.31 -39.96
C ASP A 91 3.29 33.47 -39.42
N SER A 92 4.39 33.37 -40.17
CA SER A 92 5.62 32.68 -39.77
C SER A 92 6.29 33.34 -38.54
N LYS A 93 6.30 34.67 -38.47
CA LYS A 93 6.82 35.43 -37.33
C LYS A 93 5.95 35.25 -36.09
N ILE A 94 4.61 35.24 -36.25
CA ILE A 94 3.68 34.95 -35.14
C ILE A 94 3.94 33.55 -34.57
N LEU A 95 4.04 32.54 -35.42
CA LEU A 95 4.30 31.17 -34.98
C LEU A 95 5.69 31.03 -34.33
N LEU A 96 6.71 31.68 -34.89
CA LEU A 96 8.06 31.71 -34.31
C LEU A 96 8.06 32.36 -32.92
N GLY A 97 7.34 33.45 -32.74
CA GLY A 97 7.19 34.10 -31.43
C GLY A 97 6.45 33.23 -30.40
N LYS A 98 5.40 32.48 -30.83
CA LYS A 98 4.75 31.46 -30.00
C LYS A 98 5.76 30.39 -29.57
N ILE A 99 6.60 29.90 -30.48
CA ILE A 99 7.63 28.91 -30.18
C ILE A 99 8.63 29.48 -29.14
N TYR A 100 9.07 30.73 -29.29
CA TYR A 100 9.93 31.38 -28.33
C TYR A 100 9.29 31.42 -26.92
N ASN A 101 7.98 31.70 -26.86
CA ASN A 101 7.25 31.65 -25.57
C ASN A 101 7.19 30.25 -24.98
N GLU A 102 7.03 29.19 -25.81
CA GLU A 102 6.99 27.82 -25.33
C GLU A 102 8.37 27.27 -24.92
N THR A 103 9.45 27.83 -25.51
CA THR A 103 10.83 27.43 -25.21
C THR A 103 11.50 28.29 -24.15
N GLY A 104 10.79 29.25 -23.53
CA GLY A 104 11.34 30.12 -22.48
C GLY A 104 12.17 31.30 -23.00
N GLU A 105 12.20 31.53 -24.33
CA GLU A 105 12.96 32.61 -24.97
C GLU A 105 12.08 33.88 -25.10
N TYR A 106 11.58 34.36 -23.96
CA TYR A 106 10.56 35.42 -23.88
C TYR A 106 11.05 36.76 -24.43
N ILE A 107 12.31 37.09 -24.18
CA ILE A 107 12.92 38.33 -24.66
C ILE A 107 13.04 38.33 -26.19
N GLU A 108 13.39 37.20 -26.80
CA GLU A 108 13.43 37.00 -28.22
C GLU A 108 12.03 37.15 -28.83
N ALA A 109 10.99 36.60 -28.18
CA ALA A 109 9.61 36.78 -28.60
C ALA A 109 9.21 38.28 -28.59
N ILE A 110 9.47 38.99 -27.50
CA ILE A 110 9.20 40.42 -27.33
C ILE A 110 9.92 41.22 -28.42
N ASN A 111 11.21 40.97 -28.65
CA ASN A 111 11.99 41.65 -29.65
C ASN A 111 11.46 41.41 -31.10
N LEU A 112 11.04 40.18 -31.37
CA LEU A 112 10.44 39.80 -32.64
C LEU A 112 9.13 40.56 -32.89
N PHE A 113 8.23 40.53 -31.90
CA PHE A 113 6.92 41.17 -31.98
C PHE A 113 7.02 42.70 -32.05
N ASN A 114 7.94 43.33 -31.30
CA ASN A 114 8.18 44.77 -31.36
C ASN A 114 8.60 45.23 -32.76
N LYS A 115 9.38 44.42 -33.50
CA LYS A 115 9.73 44.73 -34.90
C LYS A 115 8.53 44.64 -35.87
N MET A 116 7.46 43.95 -35.44
CA MET A 116 6.25 43.77 -36.26
C MET A 116 5.21 44.86 -36.00
N THR A 117 5.35 45.73 -35.02
CA THR A 117 4.36 46.79 -34.67
C THR A 117 4.14 47.81 -35.80
N ASN A 118 5.06 47.94 -36.75
CA ASN A 118 4.94 48.79 -37.93
C ASN A 118 4.42 48.05 -39.18
N SER A 119 3.95 46.79 -38.99
CA SER A 119 3.42 45.99 -40.12
C SER A 119 1.99 46.42 -40.47
N LEU A 120 1.59 46.12 -41.76
CA LEU A 120 0.21 46.33 -42.24
C LEU A 120 -0.82 45.42 -41.53
N TYR A 121 -0.36 44.42 -40.77
CA TYR A 121 -1.18 43.41 -40.11
C TYR A 121 -1.12 43.56 -38.59
N LEU A 122 -1.41 44.78 -38.08
CA LEU A 122 -1.48 45.04 -36.65
C LEU A 122 -2.87 44.58 -36.12
N ASP A 123 -2.98 43.27 -35.93
CA ASP A 123 -4.23 42.62 -35.49
C ASP A 123 -4.24 42.22 -34.00
N GLU A 124 -5.36 41.68 -33.57
CA GLU A 124 -5.53 41.16 -32.21
C GLU A 124 -4.56 40.04 -31.87
N GLN A 125 -4.16 39.22 -32.86
CA GLN A 125 -3.28 38.08 -32.64
C GLN A 125 -1.86 38.52 -32.25
N LEU A 126 -1.30 39.54 -32.94
CA LEU A 126 0.01 40.09 -32.59
C LEU A 126 0.02 40.66 -31.19
N LYS A 127 -0.96 41.54 -30.88
CA LYS A 127 -1.05 42.19 -29.57
C LYS A 127 -1.23 41.18 -28.45
N TYR A 128 -2.06 40.15 -28.65
CA TYR A 128 -2.25 39.07 -27.68
C TYR A 128 -0.94 38.30 -27.45
N ASN A 129 -0.23 37.89 -28.50
CA ASN A 129 1.04 37.18 -28.34
C ASN A 129 2.13 38.03 -27.68
N MET A 130 2.14 39.36 -27.91
CA MET A 130 2.99 40.29 -27.14
C MET A 130 2.63 40.25 -25.66
N ALA A 131 1.35 40.35 -25.33
CA ALA A 131 0.90 40.28 -23.95
C ALA A 131 1.32 38.97 -23.25
N ILE A 132 1.17 37.83 -23.92
CA ILE A 132 1.62 36.53 -23.39
C ILE A 132 3.13 36.52 -23.16
N SER A 133 3.95 37.09 -24.07
CA SER A 133 5.39 37.18 -23.86
C SER A 133 5.75 38.02 -22.64
N TYR A 134 5.06 39.14 -22.44
CA TYR A 134 5.24 39.99 -21.26
C TYR A 134 4.79 39.29 -19.96
N LEU A 135 3.66 38.55 -19.96
CA LEU A 135 3.22 37.77 -18.83
C LEU A 135 4.26 36.74 -18.42
N LYS A 136 4.77 35.98 -19.40
CA LYS A 136 5.79 34.94 -19.15
C LYS A 136 7.17 35.54 -18.77
N SER A 137 7.41 36.83 -19.07
CA SER A 137 8.60 37.57 -18.62
C SER A 137 8.43 38.26 -17.28
N GLU A 138 7.35 38.00 -16.56
CA GLU A 138 7.02 38.64 -15.27
C GLU A 138 6.87 40.18 -15.36
N MET A 139 6.39 40.67 -16.50
CA MET A 139 6.13 42.07 -16.78
C MET A 139 4.62 42.36 -16.90
N PRO A 140 3.87 42.29 -15.78
CA PRO A 140 2.42 42.27 -15.80
C PRO A 140 1.77 43.58 -16.28
N GLU A 141 2.39 44.72 -16.06
CA GLU A 141 1.85 46.01 -16.48
C GLU A 141 1.85 46.15 -17.99
N GLN A 142 2.96 45.76 -18.63
CA GLN A 142 3.07 45.74 -20.08
C GLN A 142 2.13 44.70 -20.71
N ALA A 143 2.00 43.55 -20.07
CA ALA A 143 1.06 42.53 -20.48
C ALA A 143 -0.38 43.04 -20.46
N LEU A 144 -0.80 43.66 -19.36
CA LEU A 144 -2.14 44.25 -19.24
C LEU A 144 -2.38 45.30 -20.33
N TYR A 145 -1.43 46.20 -20.54
CA TYR A 145 -1.54 47.19 -21.64
C TYR A 145 -1.82 46.53 -22.99
N TYR A 146 -1.07 45.48 -23.36
CA TYR A 146 -1.29 44.81 -24.64
C TYR A 146 -2.56 43.96 -24.67
N LEU A 147 -3.00 43.38 -23.56
CA LEU A 147 -4.32 42.71 -23.48
C LEU A 147 -5.47 43.72 -23.71
N GLU A 148 -5.40 44.88 -23.08
CA GLU A 148 -6.39 45.95 -23.30
C GLU A 148 -6.34 46.43 -24.77
N GLN A 149 -5.16 46.65 -25.31
CA GLN A 149 -4.98 47.00 -26.75
C GLN A 149 -5.56 45.93 -27.69
N THR A 150 -5.50 44.65 -27.33
CA THR A 150 -6.13 43.58 -28.11
C THR A 150 -7.66 43.78 -28.12
N LEU A 151 -8.27 44.09 -27.01
CA LEU A 151 -9.72 44.29 -26.91
C LEU A 151 -10.19 45.61 -27.60
N THR A 152 -9.32 46.59 -27.83
CA THR A 152 -9.63 47.75 -28.67
C THR A 152 -9.74 47.40 -30.15
N VAL A 153 -8.98 46.37 -30.60
CA VAL A 153 -9.03 45.86 -31.97
C VAL A 153 -10.22 44.91 -32.14
N ASN A 154 -10.32 43.96 -31.25
CA ASN A 154 -11.40 42.96 -31.22
C ASN A 154 -11.90 42.76 -29.78
N SER A 155 -13.04 43.44 -29.47
CA SER A 155 -13.63 43.43 -28.14
C SER A 155 -14.08 42.02 -27.68
N ASN A 156 -14.25 41.09 -28.63
CA ASN A 156 -14.75 39.74 -28.42
C ASN A 156 -13.66 38.66 -28.59
N TYR A 157 -12.39 39.06 -28.55
CA TYR A 157 -11.30 38.11 -28.71
C TYR A 157 -11.17 37.19 -27.45
N ILE A 158 -11.74 36.00 -27.55
CA ILE A 158 -11.90 35.05 -26.43
C ILE A 158 -10.58 34.76 -25.72
N PRO A 159 -9.42 34.50 -26.40
CA PRO A 159 -8.17 34.24 -25.69
C PRO A 159 -7.76 35.38 -24.76
N THR A 160 -7.98 36.64 -25.14
CA THR A 160 -7.68 37.80 -24.29
C THR A 160 -8.64 37.89 -23.13
N LEU A 161 -9.94 37.65 -23.34
CA LEU A 161 -10.94 37.66 -22.24
C LEU A 161 -10.62 36.60 -21.19
N LEU A 162 -10.27 35.38 -21.60
CA LEU A 162 -9.86 34.31 -20.68
C LEU A 162 -8.57 34.68 -19.93
N THR A 163 -7.56 35.20 -20.65
CA THR A 163 -6.29 35.63 -20.05
C THR A 163 -6.49 36.76 -19.03
N LEU A 164 -7.36 37.73 -19.31
CA LEU A 164 -7.71 38.79 -18.35
C LEU A 164 -8.47 38.24 -17.15
N GLY A 165 -9.39 37.31 -17.37
CA GLY A 165 -10.07 36.60 -16.31
C GLY A 165 -9.07 35.96 -15.34
N GLN A 166 -8.14 35.14 -15.88
CA GLN A 166 -7.11 34.50 -15.08
C GLN A 166 -6.17 35.53 -14.42
N PHE A 167 -5.74 36.55 -15.15
CA PHE A 167 -4.90 37.63 -14.63
C PHE A 167 -5.47 38.32 -13.39
N TYR A 168 -6.78 38.54 -13.36
CA TYR A 168 -7.46 39.13 -12.21
C TYR A 168 -7.73 38.09 -11.11
N MET A 169 -7.95 36.83 -11.43
CA MET A 169 -8.02 35.75 -10.42
C MET A 169 -6.69 35.63 -9.65
N ASP A 170 -5.57 35.63 -10.36
CA ASP A 170 -4.22 35.53 -9.76
C ASP A 170 -3.89 36.70 -8.82
N ARG A 171 -4.55 37.85 -9.04
CA ARG A 171 -4.44 39.04 -8.17
C ARG A 171 -5.50 39.15 -7.08
N ASN A 172 -6.27 38.07 -6.88
CA ASN A 172 -7.35 38.04 -5.91
C ASN A 172 -8.42 39.15 -6.14
N LEU A 173 -8.72 39.41 -7.39
CA LEU A 173 -9.75 40.36 -7.84
C LEU A 173 -10.89 39.64 -8.58
N PRO A 174 -11.61 38.72 -7.92
CA PRO A 174 -12.57 37.83 -8.57
C PRO A 174 -13.74 38.55 -9.23
N ARG A 175 -14.15 39.71 -8.72
CA ARG A 175 -15.26 40.50 -9.32
C ARG A 175 -14.89 41.04 -10.71
N LEU A 176 -13.64 41.48 -10.91
CA LEU A 176 -13.18 41.89 -12.22
C LEU A 176 -13.03 40.69 -13.17
N ALA A 177 -12.46 39.59 -12.67
CA ALA A 177 -12.34 38.35 -13.42
C ALA A 177 -13.69 37.83 -13.93
N LYS A 178 -14.73 37.86 -13.06
CA LYS A 178 -16.09 37.46 -13.39
C LYS A 178 -16.61 38.17 -14.63
N GLY A 179 -16.44 39.50 -14.70
CA GLY A 179 -16.90 40.28 -15.84
C GLY A 179 -16.29 39.84 -17.18
N TYR A 180 -15.02 39.39 -17.19
CA TYR A 180 -14.39 38.88 -18.39
C TYR A 180 -14.87 37.47 -18.72
N TYR A 181 -15.01 36.58 -17.75
CA TYR A 181 -15.53 35.22 -17.99
C TYR A 181 -16.99 35.24 -18.44
N GLU A 182 -17.85 36.11 -17.87
CA GLU A 182 -19.24 36.28 -18.31
C GLU A 182 -19.32 36.77 -19.75
N ARG A 183 -18.39 37.64 -20.18
CA ARG A 183 -18.31 38.05 -21.60
C ARG A 183 -17.98 36.86 -22.51
N VAL A 184 -17.10 35.96 -22.09
CA VAL A 184 -16.84 34.73 -22.84
C VAL A 184 -18.09 33.89 -22.97
N LEU A 185 -18.83 33.67 -21.85
CA LEU A 185 -20.05 32.85 -21.83
C LEU A 185 -21.20 33.46 -22.65
N ASN A 186 -21.19 34.78 -22.88
CA ASN A 186 -22.12 35.43 -23.78
C ASN A 186 -21.78 35.19 -25.28
N LEU A 187 -20.57 34.76 -25.58
CA LEU A 187 -20.12 34.48 -26.95
C LEU A 187 -20.20 32.99 -27.28
N GLU A 188 -19.80 32.13 -26.36
CA GLU A 188 -19.78 30.68 -26.52
C GLU A 188 -19.82 29.96 -25.19
N ASP A 189 -20.24 28.68 -25.19
CA ASP A 189 -20.07 27.80 -24.05
C ASP A 189 -18.57 27.46 -23.91
N ASN A 190 -17.96 27.91 -22.82
CA ASN A 190 -16.54 27.73 -22.56
C ASN A 190 -16.33 27.15 -21.15
N ASP A 191 -15.63 26.03 -21.08
CA ASP A 191 -15.50 25.25 -19.84
C ASP A 191 -14.70 25.99 -18.77
N GLU A 192 -13.62 26.69 -19.15
CA GLU A 192 -12.82 27.50 -18.23
C GLU A 192 -13.66 28.63 -17.63
N ALA A 193 -14.38 29.36 -18.48
CA ALA A 193 -15.23 30.46 -18.04
C ALA A 193 -16.38 29.98 -17.14
N MET A 194 -17.04 28.85 -17.49
CA MET A 194 -18.07 28.26 -16.64
C MET A 194 -17.52 27.88 -15.27
N PHE A 195 -16.35 27.24 -15.25
CA PHE A 195 -15.72 26.84 -13.99
C PHE A 195 -15.45 28.04 -13.09
N TYR A 196 -14.76 29.07 -13.59
CA TYR A 196 -14.42 30.23 -12.78
C TYR A 196 -15.64 31.08 -12.38
N VAL A 197 -16.65 31.23 -13.24
CA VAL A 197 -17.92 31.89 -12.85
C VAL A 197 -18.59 31.11 -11.72
N GLY A 198 -18.61 29.77 -11.81
CA GLY A 198 -19.15 28.92 -10.74
C GLY A 198 -18.40 29.08 -9.40
N ILE A 199 -17.05 29.09 -9.45
CA ILE A 199 -16.21 29.29 -8.26
C ILE A 199 -16.40 30.69 -7.66
N ILE A 200 -16.43 31.72 -8.49
CA ILE A 200 -16.63 33.08 -7.99
C ILE A 200 -18.02 33.21 -7.35
N ALA A 201 -19.05 32.64 -7.97
CA ALA A 201 -20.42 32.63 -7.41
C ALA A 201 -20.47 31.89 -6.06
N LEU A 202 -19.72 30.78 -5.92
CA LEU A 202 -19.59 30.04 -4.65
C LEU A 202 -18.96 30.91 -3.56
N ASN A 203 -17.88 31.61 -3.87
CA ASN A 203 -17.19 32.52 -2.94
C ASN A 203 -18.03 33.76 -2.57
N GLU A 204 -18.92 34.21 -3.47
CA GLU A 204 -19.88 35.30 -3.23
C GLU A 204 -21.11 34.81 -2.43
N GLY A 205 -21.21 33.52 -2.11
CA GLY A 205 -22.38 32.96 -1.41
C GLY A 205 -23.60 32.74 -2.31
N LEU A 206 -23.46 32.87 -3.61
CA LEU A 206 -24.53 32.69 -4.60
C LEU A 206 -24.70 31.21 -4.95
N GLN A 207 -25.08 30.39 -3.96
CA GLN A 207 -25.06 28.92 -4.06
C GLN A 207 -25.85 28.38 -5.25
N THR A 208 -27.03 28.91 -5.55
CA THR A 208 -27.86 28.44 -6.66
C THR A 208 -27.13 28.63 -8.02
N ILE A 209 -26.58 29.83 -8.23
CA ILE A 209 -25.87 30.15 -9.49
C ILE A 209 -24.60 29.27 -9.62
N ALA A 210 -23.85 29.11 -8.53
CA ALA A 210 -22.66 28.27 -8.50
C ALA A 210 -23.02 26.83 -8.84
N TYR A 211 -24.04 26.28 -8.18
CA TYR A 211 -24.48 24.91 -8.41
C TYR A 211 -24.95 24.69 -9.86
N ASP A 212 -25.84 25.58 -10.38
CA ASP A 212 -26.37 25.44 -11.73
C ASP A 212 -25.25 25.52 -12.79
N THR A 213 -24.31 26.45 -12.60
CA THR A 213 -23.18 26.63 -13.56
C THR A 213 -22.22 25.45 -13.54
N LEU A 214 -21.78 25.00 -12.34
CA LEU A 214 -20.86 23.88 -12.21
C LEU A 214 -21.52 22.56 -12.65
N ASN A 215 -22.82 22.36 -12.32
CA ASN A 215 -23.55 21.17 -12.73
C ASN A 215 -23.80 21.14 -14.26
N LYS A 216 -24.07 22.30 -14.89
CA LYS A 216 -24.11 22.40 -16.37
C LYS A 216 -22.77 21.94 -16.95
N LEU A 217 -21.65 22.44 -16.45
CA LEU A 217 -20.31 22.07 -16.91
C LEU A 217 -20.07 20.56 -16.80
N VAL A 218 -20.34 19.95 -15.63
CA VAL A 218 -20.18 18.49 -15.41
C VAL A 218 -21.05 17.64 -16.34
N ARG A 219 -22.22 18.14 -16.74
CA ARG A 219 -23.14 17.42 -17.63
C ARG A 219 -22.77 17.54 -19.11
N THR A 220 -22.22 18.67 -19.53
CA THR A 220 -22.02 19.00 -20.94
C THR A 220 -20.59 18.77 -21.42
N SER A 221 -19.63 18.69 -20.52
CA SER A 221 -18.20 18.59 -20.85
C SER A 221 -17.52 17.38 -20.19
N ARG A 222 -16.36 17.01 -20.76
CA ARG A 222 -15.43 16.01 -20.21
C ARG A 222 -14.02 16.60 -20.11
N SER A 223 -13.91 17.89 -19.90
CA SER A 223 -12.65 18.60 -19.74
C SER A 223 -12.12 18.49 -18.31
N GLU A 224 -10.87 18.89 -18.14
CA GLU A 224 -10.26 19.02 -16.81
C GLU A 224 -11.06 19.97 -15.89
N TYR A 225 -11.69 21.03 -16.46
CA TYR A 225 -12.55 21.93 -15.71
C TYR A 225 -13.84 21.25 -15.22
N ALA A 226 -14.41 20.37 -16.03
CA ALA A 226 -15.57 19.56 -15.62
C ALA A 226 -15.21 18.59 -14.48
N ASP A 227 -14.02 18.02 -14.49
CA ASP A 227 -13.53 17.15 -13.42
C ASP A 227 -13.32 17.94 -12.12
N LYS A 228 -12.71 19.12 -12.20
CA LYS A 228 -12.56 20.04 -11.06
C LYS A 228 -13.93 20.47 -10.51
N ALA A 229 -14.88 20.78 -11.39
CA ALA A 229 -16.25 21.15 -11.01
C ALA A 229 -16.97 19.99 -10.31
N ALA A 230 -16.82 18.77 -10.81
CA ALA A 230 -17.39 17.57 -10.18
C ALA A 230 -16.82 17.35 -8.77
N ASN A 231 -15.52 17.52 -8.57
CA ASN A 231 -14.91 17.42 -7.24
C ASN A 231 -15.47 18.48 -6.27
N ILE A 232 -15.65 19.70 -6.72
CA ILE A 232 -16.23 20.79 -5.90
C ILE A 232 -17.70 20.52 -5.55
N LEU A 233 -18.49 20.05 -6.53
CA LEU A 233 -19.88 19.65 -6.27
C LEU A 233 -19.93 18.49 -5.28
N GLY A 234 -19.03 17.52 -5.39
CA GLY A 234 -18.87 16.44 -4.41
C GLY A 234 -18.59 16.97 -3.00
N ASP A 235 -17.68 17.95 -2.86
CA ASP A 235 -17.40 18.59 -1.56
C ASP A 235 -18.63 19.32 -1.00
N ILE A 236 -19.40 20.00 -1.84
CA ILE A 236 -20.65 20.65 -1.44
C ILE A 236 -21.67 19.61 -0.93
N TYR A 237 -21.79 18.47 -1.61
CA TYR A 237 -22.66 17.39 -1.17
C TYR A 237 -22.20 16.75 0.14
N VAL A 238 -20.89 16.57 0.36
CA VAL A 238 -20.35 16.11 1.65
C VAL A 238 -20.74 17.07 2.78
N ILE A 239 -20.59 18.38 2.57
CA ILE A 239 -20.96 19.41 3.56
C ILE A 239 -22.46 19.39 3.86
N SER A 240 -23.30 19.12 2.86
CA SER A 240 -24.76 19.01 3.03
C SER A 240 -25.23 17.67 3.61
N GLY A 241 -24.33 16.71 3.76
CA GLY A 241 -24.63 15.35 4.25
C GLY A 241 -25.20 14.40 3.19
N ASP A 242 -25.23 14.81 1.93
CA ASP A 242 -25.68 13.97 0.80
C ASP A 242 -24.50 13.14 0.25
N THR A 243 -24.21 12.05 0.95
CA THR A 243 -23.08 11.19 0.66
C THR A 243 -23.19 10.50 -0.71
N ASP A 244 -24.39 10.11 -1.11
CA ASP A 244 -24.60 9.39 -2.37
C ASP A 244 -24.32 10.29 -3.58
N SER A 245 -24.82 11.52 -3.55
CA SER A 245 -24.53 12.53 -4.59
C SER A 245 -23.04 12.90 -4.61
N ALA A 246 -22.39 12.98 -3.45
CA ALA A 246 -20.95 13.23 -3.38
C ALA A 246 -20.14 12.12 -4.07
N ILE A 247 -20.46 10.87 -3.78
CA ILE A 247 -19.83 9.69 -4.42
C ILE A 247 -20.04 9.74 -5.94
N GLU A 248 -21.26 10.01 -6.40
CA GLU A 248 -21.55 10.12 -7.83
C GLU A 248 -20.67 11.17 -8.52
N MET A 249 -20.52 12.34 -7.91
CA MET A 249 -19.70 13.42 -8.47
C MET A 249 -18.21 13.04 -8.52
N TYR A 250 -17.67 12.46 -7.46
CA TYR A 250 -16.27 12.03 -7.46
C TYR A 250 -16.01 10.89 -8.46
N LEU A 251 -16.95 9.95 -8.63
CA LEU A 251 -16.84 8.90 -9.65
C LEU A 251 -16.88 9.47 -11.07
N LYS A 252 -17.69 10.51 -11.31
CA LYS A 252 -17.70 11.21 -12.61
C LYS A 252 -16.34 11.86 -12.90
N SER A 253 -15.76 12.54 -11.93
CA SER A 253 -14.42 13.12 -12.06
C SER A 253 -13.37 12.04 -12.33
N LEU A 254 -13.41 10.92 -11.60
CA LEU A 254 -12.48 9.82 -11.77
C LEU A 254 -12.57 9.15 -13.15
N ALA A 255 -13.77 9.03 -13.72
CA ALA A 255 -13.99 8.37 -15.02
C ALA A 255 -13.39 9.12 -16.21
N ASN A 256 -13.23 10.44 -16.09
CA ASN A 256 -12.82 11.30 -17.20
C ASN A 256 -11.33 11.71 -17.16
N SER A 257 -10.64 11.54 -16.04
CA SER A 257 -9.54 12.44 -15.70
C SER A 257 -8.14 11.83 -15.73
N LYS A 258 -7.20 12.68 -16.14
CA LYS A 258 -5.77 12.56 -15.85
C LYS A 258 -5.42 12.95 -14.39
N MET A 259 -6.37 13.50 -13.61
CA MET A 259 -6.21 13.95 -12.23
C MET A 259 -6.76 12.93 -11.23
N GLN A 260 -6.40 11.67 -11.40
CA GLN A 260 -6.93 10.56 -10.60
C GLN A 260 -6.69 10.70 -9.09
N SER A 261 -5.56 11.28 -8.67
CA SER A 261 -5.17 11.29 -7.26
C SER A 261 -6.08 12.12 -6.36
N ASP A 262 -6.53 13.32 -6.80
CA ASP A 262 -7.37 14.20 -5.99
C ASP A 262 -8.78 13.63 -5.80
N SER A 263 -9.41 13.20 -6.90
CA SER A 263 -10.75 12.58 -6.87
C SER A 263 -10.76 11.27 -6.08
N VAL A 264 -9.71 10.47 -6.20
CA VAL A 264 -9.52 9.24 -5.41
C VAL A 264 -9.44 9.54 -3.92
N GLY A 265 -8.61 10.51 -3.52
CA GLY A 265 -8.45 10.89 -2.12
C GLY A 265 -9.77 11.36 -1.49
N ARG A 266 -10.60 12.12 -2.23
CA ARG A 266 -11.92 12.58 -1.81
C ARG A 266 -12.90 11.42 -1.67
N LEU A 267 -12.97 10.56 -2.67
CA LEU A 267 -13.84 9.38 -2.70
C LEU A 267 -13.50 8.40 -1.57
N VAL A 268 -12.22 8.10 -1.40
CA VAL A 268 -11.74 7.23 -0.31
C VAL A 268 -12.10 7.80 1.07
N ARG A 269 -11.99 9.12 1.26
CA ARG A 269 -12.37 9.78 2.52
C ARG A 269 -13.86 9.59 2.83
N VAL A 270 -14.72 9.72 1.82
CA VAL A 270 -16.17 9.51 1.99
C VAL A 270 -16.47 8.06 2.33
N TYR A 271 -15.88 7.10 1.60
CA TYR A 271 -16.04 5.68 1.92
C TYR A 271 -15.46 5.29 3.29
N GLN A 272 -14.40 5.96 3.76
CA GLN A 272 -13.90 5.76 5.13
C GLN A 272 -14.88 6.26 6.19
N GLN A 273 -15.55 7.39 5.96
CA GLN A 273 -16.58 7.92 6.87
C GLN A 273 -17.82 7.02 6.93
N THR A 274 -18.14 6.33 5.86
CA THR A 274 -19.25 5.36 5.79
C THR A 274 -18.83 3.92 6.10
N GLU A 275 -17.55 3.69 6.45
CA GLU A 275 -16.96 2.38 6.71
C GLU A 275 -17.10 1.39 5.53
N ASP A 276 -17.26 1.90 4.30
CA ASP A 276 -17.36 1.07 3.08
C ASP A 276 -15.98 0.73 2.51
N TYR A 277 -15.25 -0.12 3.20
CA TYR A 277 -13.91 -0.55 2.78
C TYR A 277 -13.92 -1.39 1.50
N ASP A 278 -15.04 -2.03 1.15
CA ASP A 278 -15.16 -2.80 -0.08
C ASP A 278 -15.17 -1.90 -1.32
N SER A 279 -15.85 -0.76 -1.24
CA SER A 279 -15.82 0.23 -2.30
C SER A 279 -14.44 0.89 -2.45
N ILE A 280 -13.74 1.16 -1.35
CA ILE A 280 -12.34 1.65 -1.39
C ILE A 280 -11.45 0.65 -2.16
N LYS A 281 -11.53 -0.63 -1.85
CA LYS A 281 -10.75 -1.67 -2.54
C LYS A 281 -11.04 -1.71 -4.04
N LYS A 282 -12.32 -1.60 -4.45
CA LYS A 282 -12.70 -1.55 -5.87
C LYS A 282 -12.10 -0.34 -6.59
N VAL A 283 -12.14 0.83 -5.98
CA VAL A 283 -11.53 2.05 -6.55
C VAL A 283 -10.02 1.86 -6.74
N TYR A 284 -9.33 1.35 -5.74
CA TYR A 284 -7.90 1.09 -5.83
C TYR A 284 -7.56 0.00 -6.85
N GLU A 285 -8.37 -1.05 -6.98
CA GLU A 285 -8.18 -2.08 -8.00
C GLU A 285 -8.33 -1.52 -9.42
N GLN A 286 -9.31 -0.63 -9.66
CA GLN A 286 -9.47 0.06 -10.94
C GLN A 286 -8.26 0.95 -11.29
N ILE A 287 -7.67 1.62 -10.31
CA ILE A 287 -6.43 2.38 -10.51
C ILE A 287 -5.29 1.46 -10.93
N LEU A 288 -5.18 0.30 -10.28
CA LEU A 288 -4.13 -0.68 -10.60
C LEU A 288 -4.34 -1.40 -11.95
N GLU A 289 -5.56 -1.40 -12.50
CA GLU A 289 -5.80 -1.85 -13.88
C GLU A 289 -5.19 -0.88 -14.90
N GLN A 290 -5.25 0.41 -14.63
CA GLN A 290 -4.69 1.45 -15.49
C GLN A 290 -3.18 1.66 -15.26
N ASN A 291 -2.77 1.70 -14.00
CA ASN A 291 -1.37 1.81 -13.58
C ASN A 291 -0.98 0.67 -12.63
N PRO A 292 -0.55 -0.48 -13.16
CA PRO A 292 -0.23 -1.66 -12.35
C PRO A 292 0.89 -1.49 -11.31
N TYR A 293 1.64 -0.40 -11.39
CA TYR A 293 2.79 -0.12 -10.54
C TYR A 293 2.61 1.14 -9.68
N ASP A 294 1.37 1.58 -9.49
CA ASP A 294 1.06 2.70 -8.60
C ASP A 294 1.37 2.34 -7.15
N ILE A 295 2.46 2.91 -6.63
CA ILE A 295 3.02 2.55 -5.33
C ILE A 295 2.05 2.86 -4.19
N GLU A 296 1.45 4.05 -4.21
CA GLU A 296 0.53 4.51 -3.18
C GLU A 296 -0.70 3.61 -3.09
N THR A 297 -1.30 3.29 -4.22
CA THR A 297 -2.45 2.39 -4.29
C THR A 297 -2.11 0.96 -3.84
N ILE A 298 -0.93 0.44 -4.22
CA ILE A 298 -0.49 -0.89 -3.78
C ILE A 298 -0.30 -0.93 -2.27
N LEU A 299 0.31 0.11 -1.67
CA LEU A 299 0.48 0.23 -0.22
C LEU A 299 -0.87 0.27 0.49
N SER A 300 -1.76 1.16 0.04
CA SER A 300 -3.10 1.32 0.63
C SER A 300 -3.92 0.03 0.61
N LEU A 301 -3.89 -0.72 -0.50
CA LEU A 301 -4.56 -2.03 -0.58
C LEU A 301 -3.93 -3.07 0.35
N GLY A 302 -2.60 -3.10 0.42
CA GLY A 302 -1.90 -3.98 1.35
C GLY A 302 -2.31 -3.72 2.81
N GLU A 303 -2.34 -2.45 3.23
CA GLU A 303 -2.75 -2.03 4.56
C GLU A 303 -4.22 -2.34 4.87
N LEU A 304 -5.13 -2.11 3.90
CA LEU A 304 -6.54 -2.45 4.07
C LEU A 304 -6.74 -3.95 4.31
N TYR A 305 -6.08 -4.78 3.50
CA TYR A 305 -6.16 -6.22 3.69
C TYR A 305 -5.48 -6.70 4.99
N GLU A 306 -4.43 -6.03 5.47
CA GLU A 306 -3.87 -6.31 6.81
C GLU A 306 -4.85 -5.99 7.94
N LYS A 307 -5.54 -4.84 7.86
CA LYS A 307 -6.58 -4.45 8.85
C LYS A 307 -7.73 -5.46 8.92
N GLU A 308 -8.06 -6.07 7.80
CA GLU A 308 -9.06 -7.15 7.71
C GLU A 308 -8.51 -8.53 8.12
N ASN A 309 -7.25 -8.63 8.54
CA ASN A 309 -6.53 -9.88 8.78
C ASN A 309 -6.46 -10.80 7.53
N SER A 310 -6.66 -10.25 6.34
CA SER A 310 -6.57 -10.96 5.05
C SER A 310 -5.11 -10.97 4.55
N TYR A 311 -4.21 -11.54 5.34
CA TYR A 311 -2.76 -11.46 5.13
C TYR A 311 -2.29 -12.03 3.79
N GLU A 312 -2.92 -13.08 3.27
CA GLU A 312 -2.57 -13.65 1.96
C GLU A 312 -2.77 -12.63 0.83
N LYS A 313 -3.84 -11.83 0.92
CA LYS A 313 -4.10 -10.75 -0.04
C LYS A 313 -3.10 -9.60 0.13
N ALA A 314 -2.83 -9.19 1.36
CA ALA A 314 -1.82 -8.17 1.65
C ALA A 314 -0.45 -8.57 1.09
N VAL A 315 -0.03 -9.81 1.29
CA VAL A 315 1.22 -10.38 0.74
C VAL A 315 1.27 -10.25 -0.79
N LYS A 316 0.16 -10.50 -1.49
CA LYS A 316 0.10 -10.35 -2.96
C LYS A 316 0.45 -8.92 -3.40
N TYR A 317 -0.04 -7.90 -2.69
CA TYR A 317 0.24 -6.50 -3.02
C TYR A 317 1.66 -6.10 -2.62
N TYR A 318 2.11 -6.40 -1.40
CA TYR A 318 3.47 -6.08 -0.97
C TYR A 318 4.56 -6.80 -1.81
N LEU A 319 4.28 -8.01 -2.30
CA LEU A 319 5.16 -8.69 -3.24
C LEU A 319 5.30 -7.92 -4.57
N ARG A 320 4.28 -7.17 -5.00
CA ARG A 320 4.38 -6.32 -6.21
C ARG A 320 5.37 -5.18 -5.99
N LEU A 321 5.36 -4.53 -4.82
CA LEU A 321 6.30 -3.46 -4.47
C LEU A 321 7.75 -3.92 -4.59
N THR A 322 8.05 -5.11 -4.08
CA THR A 322 9.43 -5.65 -4.12
C THR A 322 9.94 -5.94 -5.54
N LYS A 323 9.07 -5.90 -6.55
CA LYS A 323 9.39 -6.15 -7.97
C LYS A 323 9.48 -4.88 -8.80
N ILE A 324 9.14 -3.72 -8.25
CA ILE A 324 9.23 -2.44 -8.97
C ILE A 324 10.70 -2.06 -9.11
N LYS A 325 11.16 -1.88 -10.36
CA LYS A 325 12.54 -1.46 -10.65
C LYS A 325 12.76 -0.03 -10.13
N ASN A 326 13.89 0.19 -9.50
CA ASN A 326 14.31 1.50 -8.95
C ASN A 326 13.33 2.07 -7.90
N TYR A 327 12.66 1.19 -7.15
CA TYR A 327 11.89 1.63 -5.99
C TYR A 327 12.85 1.87 -4.83
N ASP A 328 12.98 3.13 -4.42
CA ASP A 328 13.96 3.55 -3.41
C ASP A 328 13.71 2.89 -2.04
N ASN A 329 12.46 2.59 -1.71
CA ASN A 329 12.05 1.97 -0.45
C ASN A 329 11.88 0.44 -0.55
N THR A 330 12.67 -0.23 -1.38
CA THR A 330 12.60 -1.70 -1.53
C THR A 330 12.85 -2.44 -0.21
N TYR A 331 13.71 -1.91 0.65
CA TYR A 331 14.00 -2.44 1.98
C TYR A 331 12.75 -2.47 2.86
N GLU A 332 12.03 -1.36 2.94
CA GLU A 332 10.78 -1.22 3.69
C GLU A 332 9.68 -2.11 3.09
N ALA A 333 9.60 -2.20 1.76
CA ALA A 333 8.66 -3.10 1.09
C ALA A 333 8.88 -4.57 1.43
N VAL A 334 10.15 -5.00 1.53
CA VAL A 334 10.49 -6.36 2.00
C VAL A 334 10.08 -6.53 3.45
N GLY A 335 10.18 -5.49 4.27
CA GLY A 335 9.71 -5.48 5.66
C GLY A 335 8.20 -5.69 5.77
N LEU A 336 7.42 -4.92 5.02
CA LEU A 336 5.96 -5.07 4.96
C LEU A 336 5.56 -6.48 4.53
N LEU A 337 6.19 -6.99 3.46
CA LEU A 337 5.97 -8.35 2.97
C LEU A 337 6.28 -9.41 4.04
N ALA A 338 7.43 -9.28 4.72
CA ALA A 338 7.84 -10.21 5.76
C ALA A 338 6.87 -10.22 6.95
N ASN A 339 6.45 -9.03 7.40
CA ASN A 339 5.49 -8.86 8.49
C ASN A 339 4.11 -9.45 8.15
N ALA A 340 3.60 -9.19 6.94
CA ALA A 340 2.34 -9.76 6.49
C ALA A 340 2.41 -11.29 6.39
N CYS A 341 3.52 -11.84 5.85
CA CYS A 341 3.75 -13.29 5.86
C CYS A 341 3.79 -13.87 7.27
N TYR A 342 4.45 -13.20 8.23
CA TYR A 342 4.54 -13.67 9.61
C TYR A 342 3.16 -13.68 10.30
N LYS A 343 2.40 -12.58 10.19
CA LYS A 343 1.04 -12.47 10.73
C LYS A 343 0.09 -13.50 10.11
N GLY A 344 0.25 -13.76 8.80
CA GLY A 344 -0.51 -14.78 8.07
C GLY A 344 -0.03 -16.22 8.27
N ALA A 345 0.87 -16.47 9.23
CA ALA A 345 1.46 -17.78 9.51
C ALA A 345 2.19 -18.45 8.33
N MET A 346 2.55 -17.69 7.30
CA MET A 346 3.39 -18.13 6.17
C MET A 346 4.87 -18.07 6.57
N LEU A 347 5.25 -18.93 7.56
CA LEU A 347 6.53 -18.81 8.27
C LEU A 347 7.77 -19.03 7.38
N LYS A 348 7.66 -19.80 6.30
CA LYS A 348 8.78 -20.02 5.36
C LYS A 348 9.10 -18.77 4.57
N GLU A 349 8.05 -18.13 4.04
CA GLU A 349 8.13 -16.89 3.27
C GLU A 349 8.57 -15.73 4.16
N ALA A 350 8.04 -15.65 5.38
CA ALA A 350 8.45 -14.67 6.38
C ALA A 350 9.95 -14.78 6.69
N GLU A 351 10.44 -16.00 6.99
CA GLU A 351 11.86 -16.25 7.26
C GLU A 351 12.76 -15.83 6.10
N ALA A 352 12.36 -16.18 4.86
CA ALA A 352 13.14 -15.84 3.67
C ALA A 352 13.25 -14.32 3.47
N ASN A 353 12.17 -13.57 3.73
CA ASN A 353 12.16 -12.12 3.56
C ASN A 353 12.85 -11.40 4.74
N TYR A 354 12.69 -11.84 5.99
CA TYR A 354 13.45 -11.29 7.11
C TYR A 354 14.98 -11.49 6.94
N LYS A 355 15.42 -12.64 6.40
CA LYS A 355 16.84 -12.85 6.08
C LYS A 355 17.37 -11.85 5.04
N LYS A 356 16.55 -11.40 4.08
CA LYS A 356 16.94 -10.34 3.13
C LYS A 356 17.15 -8.99 3.83
N ILE A 357 16.34 -8.68 4.85
CA ILE A 357 16.50 -7.47 5.66
C ILE A 357 17.87 -7.48 6.36
N LEU A 358 18.26 -8.62 6.93
CA LEU A 358 19.55 -8.74 7.62
C LEU A 358 20.78 -8.56 6.70
N ILE A 359 20.64 -8.84 5.39
CA ILE A 359 21.73 -8.66 4.42
C ILE A 359 22.10 -7.17 4.25
N VAL A 360 21.11 -6.27 4.40
CA VAL A 360 21.33 -4.82 4.23
C VAL A 360 22.13 -4.20 5.39
N ASP A 361 22.14 -4.86 6.55
CA ASP A 361 22.86 -4.46 7.78
C ASP A 361 22.64 -3.00 8.24
N LYS A 362 21.42 -2.49 8.04
CA LYS A 362 21.06 -1.10 8.36
C LYS A 362 20.94 -0.84 9.86
N LYS A 363 20.72 -1.89 10.67
CA LYS A 363 20.62 -1.87 12.14
C LYS A 363 19.56 -0.90 12.70
N ASP A 364 18.48 -0.69 11.93
CA ASP A 364 17.31 0.08 12.34
C ASP A 364 16.25 -0.80 13.04
N ASP A 365 15.10 -0.20 13.36
CA ASP A 365 13.99 -0.90 14.01
C ASP A 365 13.48 -2.09 13.20
N LEU A 366 13.50 -2.00 11.86
CA LEU A 366 13.10 -3.09 10.98
C LEU A 366 14.10 -4.26 11.04
N TYR A 367 15.39 -3.96 11.13
CA TYR A 367 16.43 -4.95 11.33
C TYR A 367 16.25 -5.70 12.67
N ILE A 368 15.96 -4.95 13.75
CA ILE A 368 15.70 -5.54 15.07
C ILE A 368 14.45 -6.41 15.04
N THR A 369 13.37 -5.90 14.42
CA THR A 369 12.14 -6.68 14.19
C THR A 369 12.42 -7.97 13.43
N ALA A 370 13.25 -7.92 12.39
CA ALA A 370 13.62 -9.10 11.61
C ALA A 370 14.37 -10.14 12.46
N LEU A 371 15.31 -9.71 13.30
CA LEU A 371 15.99 -10.61 14.24
C LEU A 371 15.02 -11.25 15.24
N GLU A 372 14.11 -10.47 15.81
CA GLU A 372 13.10 -10.95 16.75
C GLU A 372 12.19 -12.02 16.10
N ARG A 373 11.66 -11.73 14.93
CA ARG A 373 10.78 -12.65 14.21
C ARG A 373 11.52 -13.91 13.73
N LEU A 374 12.77 -13.78 13.31
CA LEU A 374 13.62 -14.94 13.00
C LEU A 374 13.91 -15.78 14.24
N GLY A 375 14.16 -15.13 15.38
CA GLY A 375 14.29 -15.81 16.68
C GLY A 375 13.04 -16.63 17.02
N ASP A 376 11.86 -16.04 16.88
CA ASP A 376 10.58 -16.72 17.13
C ASP A 376 10.33 -17.87 16.13
N ILE A 377 10.57 -17.64 14.84
CA ILE A 377 10.37 -18.67 13.81
C ILE A 377 11.28 -19.88 14.06
N THR A 378 12.55 -19.63 14.33
CA THR A 378 13.53 -20.69 14.59
C THR A 378 13.25 -21.41 15.92
N TYR A 379 12.78 -20.71 16.93
CA TYR A 379 12.31 -21.30 18.18
C TYR A 379 11.15 -22.28 17.96
N ARG A 380 10.11 -21.86 17.23
CA ARG A 380 8.95 -22.71 16.86
C ARG A 380 9.37 -23.94 16.06
N LYS A 381 10.41 -23.82 15.24
CA LYS A 381 11.03 -24.94 14.50
C LYS A 381 11.91 -25.82 15.37
N LYS A 382 12.05 -25.53 16.66
CA LYS A 382 12.97 -26.20 17.59
C LYS A 382 14.45 -26.06 17.22
N SER A 383 14.80 -25.11 16.34
CA SER A 383 16.18 -24.75 16.01
C SER A 383 16.73 -23.77 17.07
N TYR A 384 16.80 -24.23 18.31
CA TYR A 384 17.08 -23.40 19.49
C TYR A 384 18.43 -22.68 19.41
N PHE A 385 19.44 -23.28 18.82
CA PHE A 385 20.76 -22.65 18.66
C PHE A 385 20.72 -21.43 17.72
N GLU A 386 19.98 -21.52 16.61
CA GLU A 386 19.80 -20.38 15.71
C GLU A 386 18.97 -19.29 16.37
N SER A 387 17.90 -19.67 17.08
CA SER A 387 17.08 -18.77 17.84
C SER A 387 17.89 -17.98 18.87
N LEU A 388 18.75 -18.68 19.64
CA LEU A 388 19.67 -18.06 20.59
C LEU A 388 20.55 -17.01 19.93
N LYS A 389 21.14 -17.31 18.75
CA LYS A 389 21.99 -16.36 18.01
C LYS A 389 21.26 -15.08 17.63
N TYR A 390 20.00 -15.17 17.16
CA TYR A 390 19.23 -14.01 16.80
C TYR A 390 18.93 -13.13 18.02
N TYR A 391 18.47 -13.72 19.13
CA TYR A 391 18.20 -12.96 20.36
C TYR A 391 19.47 -12.37 20.99
N GLN A 392 20.61 -13.06 20.91
CA GLN A 392 21.89 -12.52 21.37
C GLN A 392 22.32 -11.28 20.54
N GLN A 393 22.07 -11.27 19.24
CA GLN A 393 22.35 -10.09 18.41
C GLN A 393 21.48 -8.90 18.83
N ILE A 394 20.19 -9.10 19.10
CA ILE A 394 19.31 -8.03 19.62
C ILE A 394 19.85 -7.52 20.94
N TYR A 395 20.23 -8.42 21.86
CA TYR A 395 20.72 -8.04 23.18
C TYR A 395 22.01 -7.19 23.15
N VAL A 396 22.85 -7.38 22.14
CA VAL A 396 24.05 -6.54 21.94
C VAL A 396 23.67 -5.14 21.46
N MET A 397 22.60 -5.02 20.69
CA MET A 397 22.14 -3.73 20.15
C MET A 397 21.26 -2.98 21.16
N GLU A 398 20.39 -3.68 21.86
CA GLU A 398 19.38 -3.15 22.79
C GLU A 398 19.38 -3.92 24.11
N THR A 399 20.31 -3.58 25.00
CA THR A 399 20.47 -4.27 26.29
C THR A 399 19.26 -4.14 27.23
N ASN A 400 18.41 -3.12 27.04
CA ASN A 400 17.27 -2.81 27.90
C ASN A 400 15.90 -3.19 27.29
N ASN A 401 15.89 -3.80 26.12
CA ASN A 401 14.64 -4.24 25.51
C ASN A 401 14.11 -5.51 26.22
N LEU A 402 13.00 -5.34 26.94
CA LEU A 402 12.43 -6.36 27.80
C LEU A 402 11.60 -7.43 27.07
N ILE A 403 11.24 -7.18 25.80
CA ILE A 403 10.29 -8.04 25.07
C ILE A 403 10.87 -9.42 24.80
N PHE A 404 12.13 -9.50 24.38
CA PHE A 404 12.79 -10.77 24.03
C PHE A 404 13.62 -11.37 25.16
N MET A 405 13.93 -10.59 26.21
CA MET A 405 14.75 -11.06 27.35
C MET A 405 14.28 -12.38 27.98
N PRO A 406 12.96 -12.59 28.21
CA PRO A 406 12.50 -13.86 28.78
C PRO A 406 12.85 -15.07 27.91
N ARG A 407 12.69 -14.94 26.60
CA ARG A 407 13.00 -16.02 25.65
C ARG A 407 14.51 -16.26 25.54
N LEU A 408 15.28 -15.17 25.52
CA LEU A 408 16.74 -15.27 25.56
C LEU A 408 17.21 -15.95 26.85
N GLY A 409 16.63 -15.57 28.01
CA GLY A 409 16.94 -16.18 29.29
C GLY A 409 16.65 -17.68 29.32
N GLU A 410 15.51 -18.12 28.80
CA GLU A 410 15.15 -19.54 28.67
C GLU A 410 16.17 -20.29 27.80
N LEU A 411 16.54 -19.73 26.64
CA LEU A 411 17.52 -20.36 25.75
C LEU A 411 18.91 -20.42 26.37
N GLU A 412 19.35 -19.38 27.08
CA GLU A 412 20.64 -19.40 27.81
C GLU A 412 20.65 -20.51 28.87
N LEU A 413 19.55 -20.70 29.60
CA LEU A 413 19.40 -21.82 30.56
C LEU A 413 19.48 -23.17 29.83
N TYR A 414 18.76 -23.30 28.69
CA TYR A 414 18.74 -24.53 27.91
C TYR A 414 20.13 -24.95 27.42
N PHE A 415 20.98 -23.98 27.06
CA PHE A 415 22.36 -24.23 26.61
C PHE A 415 23.39 -24.21 27.76
N GLY A 416 22.96 -24.17 29.02
CA GLY A 416 23.82 -24.32 30.20
C GLY A 416 24.48 -23.00 30.66
N ASN A 417 24.11 -21.86 30.08
CA ASN A 417 24.60 -20.55 30.54
C ASN A 417 23.76 -20.03 31.73
N SER A 418 23.75 -20.80 32.80
CA SER A 418 22.80 -20.62 33.91
C SER A 418 22.83 -19.23 34.52
N ASP A 419 24.00 -18.69 34.85
CA ASP A 419 24.12 -17.36 35.49
C ASP A 419 23.55 -16.24 34.61
N ARG A 420 23.74 -16.33 33.30
CA ARG A 420 23.21 -15.34 32.37
C ARG A 420 21.71 -15.50 32.20
N GLY A 421 21.24 -16.74 32.05
CA GLY A 421 19.82 -17.03 31.90
C GLY A 421 19.01 -16.59 33.10
N ILE A 422 19.47 -16.90 34.33
CA ILE A 422 18.85 -16.48 35.57
C ILE A 422 18.75 -14.95 35.62
N ARG A 423 19.88 -14.22 35.42
CA ARG A 423 19.88 -12.75 35.45
C ARG A 423 18.88 -12.14 34.46
N LEU A 424 18.81 -12.66 33.25
CA LEU A 424 17.88 -12.15 32.23
C LEU A 424 16.42 -12.33 32.63
N LEU A 425 16.07 -13.50 33.19
CA LEU A 425 14.73 -13.79 33.66
C LEU A 425 14.37 -12.98 34.92
N GLU A 426 15.30 -12.82 35.85
CA GLU A 426 15.11 -11.97 37.03
C GLU A 426 14.92 -10.49 36.67
N ASN A 427 15.69 -9.98 35.71
CA ASN A 427 15.51 -8.62 35.20
C ASN A 427 14.11 -8.46 34.56
N SER A 428 13.66 -9.47 33.83
CA SER A 428 12.32 -9.47 33.23
C SER A 428 11.21 -9.50 34.31
N ILE A 429 11.42 -10.20 35.39
CA ILE A 429 10.51 -10.24 36.55
C ILE A 429 10.47 -8.87 37.25
N LYS A 430 11.64 -8.26 37.51
CA LYS A 430 11.75 -6.94 38.14
C LYS A 430 11.11 -5.83 37.32
N ALA A 431 11.17 -5.94 36.01
CA ALA A 431 10.56 -5.02 35.09
C ALA A 431 9.06 -5.22 34.87
N GLU A 432 8.45 -6.16 35.61
CA GLU A 432 7.01 -6.48 35.55
C GLU A 432 6.51 -6.73 34.11
N VAL A 433 7.30 -7.45 33.31
CA VAL A 433 6.85 -7.91 31.99
C VAL A 433 5.61 -8.78 32.19
N GLY A 434 4.47 -8.26 31.81
CA GLY A 434 3.11 -8.63 32.22
C GLY A 434 2.62 -10.07 31.96
N ASN A 435 3.47 -11.09 32.12
CA ASN A 435 3.07 -12.49 32.01
C ASN A 435 3.86 -13.42 32.99
N ALA A 436 3.33 -14.61 33.20
CA ALA A 436 3.91 -15.62 34.08
C ALA A 436 5.20 -16.28 33.56
N PHE A 437 5.57 -16.07 32.32
CA PHE A 437 6.61 -16.83 31.62
C PHE A 437 7.99 -16.75 32.29
N PRO A 438 8.54 -15.57 32.67
CA PRO A 438 9.89 -15.48 33.23
C PRO A 438 10.02 -16.23 34.56
N SER A 439 9.11 -15.98 35.49
CA SER A 439 9.14 -16.61 36.84
C SER A 439 8.83 -18.10 36.76
N ARG A 440 7.89 -18.51 35.93
CA ARG A 440 7.61 -19.93 35.70
C ARG A 440 8.82 -20.65 35.06
N THR A 441 9.50 -20.02 34.14
CA THR A 441 10.70 -20.60 33.50
C THR A 441 11.81 -20.82 34.52
N LEU A 442 12.03 -19.90 35.46
CA LEU A 442 12.97 -20.08 36.56
C LEU A 442 12.53 -21.23 37.48
N ALA A 443 11.24 -21.31 37.82
CA ALA A 443 10.72 -22.42 38.61
C ALA A 443 10.99 -23.78 37.97
N ILE A 444 10.71 -23.92 36.66
CA ILE A 444 10.97 -25.14 35.87
C ILE A 444 12.46 -25.44 35.82
N TYR A 445 13.31 -24.43 35.63
CA TYR A 445 14.75 -24.62 35.65
C TYR A 445 15.24 -25.16 37.01
N TYR A 446 14.87 -24.51 38.12
CA TYR A 446 15.27 -24.98 39.46
C TYR A 446 14.73 -26.36 39.79
N GLU A 447 13.49 -26.70 39.37
CA GLU A 447 12.94 -28.04 39.44
C GLU A 447 13.82 -29.06 38.69
N SER A 448 14.28 -28.71 37.49
CA SER A 448 15.09 -29.58 36.61
C SER A 448 16.47 -29.93 37.21
N ILE A 449 17.06 -29.00 37.96
CA ILE A 449 18.34 -29.21 38.66
C ILE A 449 18.19 -29.74 40.09
N GLY A 450 16.95 -30.05 40.50
CA GLY A 450 16.66 -30.62 41.83
C GLY A 450 16.66 -29.61 42.99
N ASN A 451 16.76 -28.32 42.72
CA ASN A 451 16.64 -27.28 43.76
C ASN A 451 15.16 -26.98 44.02
N ASN A 452 14.52 -27.89 44.74
CA ASN A 452 13.09 -27.87 45.02
C ASN A 452 12.65 -26.62 45.81
N ASN A 453 13.51 -26.08 46.66
CA ASN A 453 13.17 -24.90 47.45
C ASN A 453 13.02 -23.66 46.59
N GLU A 454 13.99 -23.40 45.74
CA GLU A 454 13.91 -22.27 44.81
C GLU A 454 12.78 -22.46 43.78
N ALA A 455 12.57 -23.68 43.28
CA ALA A 455 11.47 -23.98 42.38
C ALA A 455 10.11 -23.63 43.02
N ILE A 456 9.89 -24.03 44.28
CA ILE A 456 8.67 -23.70 45.06
C ILE A 456 8.54 -22.19 45.23
N ASN A 457 9.64 -21.50 45.55
CA ASN A 457 9.62 -20.05 45.74
C ASN A 457 9.15 -19.35 44.47
N TYR A 458 9.69 -19.72 43.31
CA TYR A 458 9.29 -19.12 42.02
C TYR A 458 7.89 -19.56 41.58
N TYR A 459 7.43 -20.79 41.81
CA TYR A 459 6.03 -21.15 41.56
C TYR A 459 5.08 -20.33 42.43
N ASN A 460 5.38 -20.17 43.74
CA ASN A 460 4.59 -19.32 44.64
C ASN A 460 4.57 -17.86 44.19
N TYR A 461 5.72 -17.32 43.80
CA TYR A 461 5.80 -15.97 43.25
C TYR A 461 4.92 -15.85 42.00
N THR A 462 5.02 -16.82 41.06
CA THR A 462 4.20 -16.83 39.86
C THR A 462 2.72 -16.82 40.20
N LEU A 463 2.27 -17.69 41.09
CA LEU A 463 0.87 -17.80 41.49
C LEU A 463 0.38 -16.58 42.29
N SER A 464 1.24 -15.90 43.03
CA SER A 464 0.88 -14.65 43.72
C SER A 464 0.53 -13.52 42.76
N LYS A 465 1.17 -13.47 41.59
CA LYS A 465 0.94 -12.47 40.55
C LYS A 465 -0.05 -12.96 39.48
N TYR A 466 -0.01 -14.24 39.15
CA TYR A 466 -0.80 -14.91 38.13
C TYR A 466 -1.52 -16.14 38.67
N PRO A 467 -2.58 -15.97 39.49
CA PRO A 467 -3.24 -17.10 40.22
C PRO A 467 -3.83 -18.18 39.31
N LYS A 468 -4.00 -17.89 38.02
CA LYS A 468 -4.58 -18.82 37.04
C LYS A 468 -3.51 -19.46 36.12
N ASP A 469 -2.21 -19.36 36.46
CA ASP A 469 -1.16 -20.00 35.68
C ASP A 469 -1.16 -21.51 35.87
N ARG A 470 -1.80 -22.23 34.96
CA ARG A 470 -2.06 -23.67 35.02
C ARG A 470 -0.79 -24.52 35.20
N GLU A 471 0.26 -24.17 34.45
CA GLU A 471 1.54 -24.87 34.51
C GLU A 471 2.13 -24.78 35.93
N SER A 472 2.12 -23.59 36.52
CA SER A 472 2.63 -23.39 37.91
C SER A 472 1.76 -24.05 38.95
N ILE A 473 0.43 -24.06 38.79
CA ILE A 473 -0.48 -24.79 39.70
C ILE A 473 -0.16 -26.28 39.68
N TYR A 474 -0.10 -26.87 38.49
CA TYR A 474 0.13 -28.30 38.33
C TYR A 474 1.53 -28.73 38.79
N ARG A 475 2.60 -28.08 38.27
CA ARG A 475 3.97 -28.45 38.65
C ARG A 475 4.27 -28.15 40.10
N GLY A 476 3.82 -27.02 40.62
CA GLY A 476 3.91 -26.67 42.03
C GLY A 476 3.23 -27.71 42.90
N GLY A 477 2.03 -28.18 42.52
CA GLY A 477 1.31 -29.25 43.24
C GLY A 477 2.08 -30.56 43.27
N ILE A 478 2.66 -31.00 42.16
CA ILE A 478 3.54 -32.18 42.08
C ILE A 478 4.78 -32.01 42.98
N LEU A 479 5.37 -30.81 42.96
CA LEU A 479 6.57 -30.52 43.73
C LEU A 479 6.29 -30.44 45.23
N TYR A 480 5.15 -29.88 45.63
CA TYR A 480 4.69 -29.95 47.03
C TYR A 480 4.48 -31.39 47.53
N TYR A 481 3.92 -32.26 46.67
CA TYR A 481 3.82 -33.69 47.02
C TYR A 481 5.22 -34.32 47.23
N LYS A 482 6.16 -34.10 46.28
CA LYS A 482 7.54 -34.61 46.41
C LYS A 482 8.26 -34.11 47.66
N THR A 483 7.97 -32.90 48.13
CA THR A 483 8.55 -32.31 49.35
C THR A 483 7.70 -32.57 50.59
N LYS A 484 6.69 -33.44 50.51
CA LYS A 484 5.79 -33.85 51.58
C LYS A 484 4.94 -32.74 52.20
N ASN A 485 4.72 -31.64 51.45
CA ASN A 485 3.76 -30.62 51.86
C ASN A 485 2.38 -30.98 51.31
N TYR A 486 1.76 -31.97 51.96
CA TYR A 486 0.54 -32.60 51.46
C TYR A 486 -0.67 -31.67 51.38
N GLU A 487 -0.79 -30.69 52.29
CA GLU A 487 -1.91 -29.74 52.28
C GLU A 487 -1.89 -28.88 51.01
N LYS A 488 -0.75 -28.23 50.70
CA LYS A 488 -0.60 -27.42 49.49
C LYS A 488 -0.62 -28.26 48.22
N ALA A 489 -0.10 -29.50 48.29
CA ALA A 489 -0.18 -30.44 47.19
C ALA A 489 -1.64 -30.76 46.85
N LYS A 490 -2.45 -31.08 47.87
CA LYS A 490 -3.89 -31.40 47.70
C LYS A 490 -4.64 -30.25 47.07
N GLU A 491 -4.46 -29.03 47.59
CA GLU A 491 -5.10 -27.83 47.07
C GLU A 491 -4.76 -27.61 45.57
N SER A 492 -3.48 -27.55 45.23
CA SER A 492 -3.01 -27.28 43.90
C SER A 492 -3.40 -28.38 42.90
N LEU A 493 -3.26 -29.65 43.29
CA LEU A 493 -3.58 -30.78 42.42
C LEU A 493 -5.09 -30.92 42.16
N LEU A 494 -5.94 -30.61 43.16
CA LEU A 494 -7.39 -30.57 42.94
C LEU A 494 -7.79 -29.50 41.92
N ILE A 495 -7.18 -28.32 42.00
CA ILE A 495 -7.39 -27.27 40.99
C ILE A 495 -6.97 -27.77 39.59
N ALA A 496 -5.77 -28.37 39.49
CA ALA A 496 -5.24 -28.86 38.21
C ALA A 496 -6.09 -30.01 37.63
N ALA A 497 -6.58 -30.93 38.46
CA ALA A 497 -7.37 -32.09 38.07
C ALA A 497 -8.77 -31.71 37.55
N ASN A 498 -9.37 -30.66 38.14
CA ASN A 498 -10.72 -30.21 37.79
C ASN A 498 -10.76 -29.15 36.71
N ASP A 499 -9.64 -28.53 36.35
CA ASP A 499 -9.62 -27.52 35.25
C ASP A 499 -9.75 -28.21 33.90
N GLU A 500 -10.93 -28.06 33.27
CA GLU A 500 -11.24 -28.64 31.95
C GLU A 500 -10.34 -28.09 30.83
N ASN A 501 -9.73 -26.94 31.02
CA ASN A 501 -8.78 -26.38 30.05
C ASN A 501 -7.38 -27.00 30.13
N ASN A 502 -7.09 -27.84 31.13
CA ASN A 502 -5.90 -28.67 31.17
C ASN A 502 -6.04 -29.86 30.22
N THR A 503 -4.91 -30.32 29.66
CA THR A 503 -4.91 -31.54 28.84
C THR A 503 -5.36 -32.74 29.70
N THR A 504 -5.96 -33.74 29.06
CA THR A 504 -6.36 -34.98 29.74
C THR A 504 -5.19 -35.61 30.49
N LEU A 505 -3.98 -35.56 29.94
CA LEU A 505 -2.77 -36.09 30.58
C LEU A 505 -2.43 -35.36 31.90
N VAL A 506 -2.51 -34.05 31.93
CA VAL A 506 -2.26 -33.23 33.14
C VAL A 506 -3.29 -33.54 34.21
N ARG A 507 -4.57 -33.56 33.85
CA ARG A 507 -5.68 -33.89 34.76
C ARG A 507 -5.54 -35.31 35.33
N GLU A 508 -5.26 -36.28 34.45
CA GLU A 508 -5.05 -37.69 34.84
C GLU A 508 -3.86 -37.84 35.80
N THR A 509 -2.72 -37.20 35.46
CA THR A 509 -1.53 -37.23 36.34
C THR A 509 -1.82 -36.59 37.70
N ALA A 510 -2.56 -35.50 37.74
CA ALA A 510 -2.96 -34.84 38.96
C ALA A 510 -3.84 -35.75 39.83
N TRP A 511 -4.85 -36.42 39.25
CA TRP A 511 -5.68 -37.39 39.97
C TRP A 511 -4.87 -38.59 40.49
N VAL A 512 -4.00 -39.18 39.65
CA VAL A 512 -3.13 -40.29 40.04
C VAL A 512 -2.22 -39.88 41.22
N THR A 513 -1.67 -38.66 41.16
CA THR A 513 -0.82 -38.14 42.23
C THR A 513 -1.62 -37.94 43.53
N LEU A 514 -2.85 -37.41 43.44
CA LEU A 514 -3.77 -37.28 44.60
C LEU A 514 -4.09 -38.64 45.19
N CYS A 515 -4.40 -39.65 44.40
CA CYS A 515 -4.64 -41.01 44.87
C CYS A 515 -3.43 -41.55 45.64
N SER A 516 -2.23 -41.48 45.03
CA SER A 516 -0.99 -41.95 45.66
C SER A 516 -0.67 -41.22 46.94
N MET A 517 -0.87 -39.89 46.98
CA MET A 517 -0.67 -39.06 48.15
C MET A 517 -1.62 -39.45 49.30
N MET A 518 -2.91 -39.68 48.97
CA MET A 518 -3.90 -40.08 50.01
C MET A 518 -3.62 -41.49 50.57
N GLU A 519 -3.11 -42.40 49.73
CA GLU A 519 -2.64 -43.70 50.22
C GLU A 519 -1.45 -43.54 51.18
N GLU A 520 -0.47 -42.70 50.83
CA GLU A 520 0.73 -42.45 51.66
C GLU A 520 0.39 -41.88 53.03
N ILE A 521 -0.54 -40.95 53.12
CA ILE A 521 -0.99 -40.38 54.40
C ILE A 521 -2.11 -41.20 55.11
N SER A 522 -2.42 -42.38 54.59
CA SER A 522 -3.45 -43.26 55.08
C SER A 522 -4.88 -42.69 55.05
N SER A 523 -5.17 -41.69 54.22
CA SER A 523 -6.51 -41.15 54.04
C SER A 523 -7.27 -41.95 52.97
N TYR A 524 -7.61 -43.19 53.30
CA TYR A 524 -8.13 -44.16 52.31
C TYR A 524 -9.52 -43.84 51.77
N ASN A 525 -10.33 -43.11 52.54
CA ASN A 525 -11.65 -42.65 52.07
C ASN A 525 -11.47 -41.63 50.96
N ASP A 526 -10.59 -40.65 51.13
CA ASP A 526 -10.29 -39.66 50.11
C ASP A 526 -9.65 -40.33 48.87
N ALA A 527 -8.72 -41.27 49.07
CA ALA A 527 -8.13 -42.05 47.99
C ALA A 527 -9.20 -42.76 47.15
N SER A 528 -10.17 -43.42 47.78
CA SER A 528 -11.27 -44.08 47.07
C SER A 528 -12.12 -43.10 46.24
N ILE A 529 -12.40 -41.90 46.78
CA ILE A 529 -13.14 -40.86 46.06
C ILE A 529 -12.34 -40.41 44.86
N TYR A 530 -11.05 -40.16 45.01
CA TYR A 530 -10.20 -39.67 43.90
C TYR A 530 -9.97 -40.73 42.84
N TYR A 531 -9.88 -42.01 43.16
CA TYR A 531 -9.86 -43.08 42.18
C TYR A 531 -11.15 -43.16 41.34
N ARG A 532 -12.31 -42.96 41.97
CA ARG A 532 -13.59 -42.90 41.23
C ARG A 532 -13.64 -41.70 40.30
N GLN A 533 -13.20 -40.52 40.73
CA GLN A 533 -13.11 -39.31 39.88
C GLN A 533 -12.12 -39.51 38.74
N LEU A 534 -10.97 -40.17 38.94
CA LEU A 534 -10.02 -40.51 37.89
C LEU A 534 -10.67 -41.42 36.82
N ILE A 535 -11.41 -42.45 37.23
CA ILE A 535 -12.08 -43.38 36.31
C ILE A 535 -13.21 -42.67 35.55
N GLU A 536 -13.99 -41.86 36.22
CA GLU A 536 -15.07 -41.09 35.60
C GLU A 536 -14.52 -40.14 34.55
N MET A 537 -13.44 -39.44 34.84
CA MET A 537 -12.78 -38.51 33.92
C MET A 537 -12.04 -39.22 32.78
N SER A 538 -11.37 -40.34 33.06
CA SER A 538 -10.55 -41.10 32.14
C SER A 538 -10.75 -42.62 32.30
N PRO A 539 -11.77 -43.24 31.65
CA PRO A 539 -12.11 -44.65 31.81
C PRO A 539 -11.16 -45.57 31.01
N LYS A 540 -9.89 -45.57 31.39
CA LYS A 540 -8.84 -46.42 30.80
C LYS A 540 -8.59 -47.66 31.67
N VAL A 541 -8.21 -48.76 31.04
CA VAL A 541 -7.88 -50.03 31.73
C VAL A 541 -6.85 -49.84 32.83
N GLU A 542 -5.86 -48.97 32.59
CA GLU A 542 -4.81 -48.67 33.56
C GLU A 542 -5.40 -48.03 34.86
N ASN A 543 -6.36 -47.12 34.74
CA ASN A 543 -6.99 -46.44 35.86
C ASN A 543 -7.89 -47.41 36.65
N TYR A 544 -8.62 -48.29 35.99
CA TYR A 544 -9.36 -49.36 36.63
C TYR A 544 -8.43 -50.32 37.37
N LYS A 545 -7.29 -50.72 36.80
CA LYS A 545 -6.29 -51.55 37.46
C LYS A 545 -5.70 -50.88 38.71
N LEU A 546 -5.44 -49.58 38.66
CA LEU A 546 -4.96 -48.82 39.83
C LEU A 546 -5.99 -48.85 40.95
N TYR A 547 -7.27 -48.58 40.67
CA TYR A 547 -8.35 -48.63 41.68
C TYR A 547 -8.60 -50.06 42.18
N GLY A 548 -8.62 -51.06 41.33
CA GLY A 548 -8.76 -52.47 41.67
C GLY A 548 -7.64 -52.95 42.60
N ALA A 549 -6.39 -52.59 42.32
CA ALA A 549 -5.24 -52.88 43.15
C ALA A 549 -5.32 -52.20 44.55
N PHE A 550 -5.76 -50.94 44.58
CA PHE A 550 -6.03 -50.22 45.85
C PHE A 550 -7.14 -50.91 46.64
N SER A 551 -8.29 -51.19 46.02
CA SER A 551 -9.45 -51.82 46.67
C SER A 551 -9.13 -53.22 47.17
N TYR A 552 -8.35 -54.01 46.44
CA TYR A 552 -7.86 -55.30 46.83
C TYR A 552 -6.96 -55.22 48.10
N ARG A 553 -6.00 -54.32 48.16
CA ARG A 553 -5.13 -54.09 49.28
C ARG A 553 -5.92 -53.69 50.52
N ARG A 554 -7.10 -53.12 50.39
CA ARG A 554 -7.97 -52.66 51.51
C ARG A 554 -9.10 -53.60 51.83
N LEU A 555 -9.11 -54.80 51.27
CA LEU A 555 -10.15 -55.81 51.43
C LEU A 555 -11.56 -55.35 51.02
N GLN A 556 -11.66 -54.40 50.12
CA GLN A 556 -12.89 -53.91 49.46
C GLN A 556 -13.14 -54.77 48.20
N TYR A 557 -13.41 -56.08 48.38
CA TYR A 557 -13.43 -57.04 47.29
C TYR A 557 -14.44 -56.73 46.18
N ASN A 558 -15.61 -56.19 46.57
CA ASN A 558 -16.61 -55.83 45.54
C ASN A 558 -16.07 -54.76 44.61
N ASP A 559 -15.50 -53.68 45.11
CA ASP A 559 -14.90 -52.61 44.28
C ASP A 559 -13.71 -53.13 43.46
N ALA A 560 -12.91 -54.07 44.03
CA ALA A 560 -11.79 -54.68 43.34
C ALA A 560 -12.20 -55.59 42.14
N ILE A 561 -13.34 -56.28 42.25
CA ILE A 561 -13.87 -57.18 41.22
C ILE A 561 -14.44 -56.37 40.05
N TYR A 562 -15.13 -55.24 40.31
CA TYR A 562 -15.75 -54.42 39.31
C TYR A 562 -14.80 -53.37 38.67
N SER A 563 -13.60 -53.17 39.17
CA SER A 563 -12.54 -52.33 38.61
C SER A 563 -11.61 -53.11 37.68
#